data_e6a0aeefc4b3d7f3a8f72080b13235da
#
_entry.id   e6a0aeefc4b3d7f3a8f72080b13235da
#
_cell.length_a   1.000
_cell.length_b   1.000
_cell.length_c   1.000
_cell.angle_alpha   90.00
_cell.angle_beta   90.00
_cell.angle_gamma   90.00
#
_symmetry.space_group_name_H-M   'P 1'
#
loop_
_entity.id
_entity.type
_entity.pdbx_description
1 polymer ?
#
loop_
_entity_poly.entity_id
_entity_poly.type
_entity_poly.pdbx_seq_one_letter_code
_entity_poly.pdbx_strand_id
1 'polypeptide(L)'
;MNKDLYFENAYFVIGTSYAGKSTMVKELAKKHDGIACEENYHDNYPERLDSKEFPCLTYTRDLVDWHDFIRRSPQEYKDWIDGAKKECEILELRMLPDICSQGKPVFVDTNIGIETLKKIAPANHTVVLLSDPKISISRFFDRPDPEKQFLYKLMMEEPEPEKALENYRQGLELICSQESYDELLYSGFNVIHRDDERSIEQTLALVEEALGL
;
A
#
# COMPACT_ATOMS: atom_id res chain seq x y z
N MET A 1 8.90 -7.43 -22.04
CA MET A 1 8.83 -8.06 -20.68
C MET A 1 10.03 -8.98 -20.58
N ASN A 2 10.99 -8.64 -19.70
CA ASN A 2 12.18 -9.48 -19.47
C ASN A 2 11.74 -10.84 -18.91
N LYS A 3 12.47 -11.90 -19.32
CA LYS A 3 12.30 -13.25 -18.84
C LYS A 3 12.37 -13.29 -17.31
N ASP A 4 11.33 -13.89 -16.74
CA ASP A 4 11.32 -14.54 -15.45
C ASP A 4 11.88 -13.73 -14.25
N LEU A 5 11.23 -12.59 -13.93
CA LEU A 5 11.34 -12.05 -12.58
C LEU A 5 10.73 -13.08 -11.64
N TYR A 6 11.56 -13.74 -10.83
CA TYR A 6 11.12 -14.65 -9.78
C TYR A 6 11.99 -14.47 -8.55
N PHE A 7 11.37 -14.21 -7.42
CA PHE A 7 12.04 -13.82 -6.19
C PHE A 7 11.86 -14.90 -5.11
N GLU A 8 12.85 -15.76 -4.94
CA GLU A 8 12.82 -16.81 -3.92
C GLU A 8 13.07 -16.28 -2.50
N ASN A 9 13.68 -15.11 -2.36
CA ASN A 9 14.02 -14.50 -1.07
C ASN A 9 13.15 -13.27 -0.74
N ALA A 10 12.10 -12.98 -1.52
CA ALA A 10 11.15 -11.90 -1.25
C ALA A 10 9.84 -12.45 -0.66
N TYR A 11 9.34 -11.77 0.37
CA TYR A 11 8.10 -12.06 1.08
C TYR A 11 7.21 -10.82 1.05
N PHE A 12 6.00 -10.97 0.55
CA PHE A 12 5.10 -9.88 0.26
C PHE A 12 3.95 -9.81 1.26
N VAL A 13 3.71 -8.62 1.78
CA VAL A 13 2.59 -8.33 2.68
C VAL A 13 1.67 -7.35 1.96
N ILE A 14 0.50 -7.83 1.56
CA ILE A 14 -0.54 -7.03 0.92
C ILE A 14 -1.76 -6.92 1.83
N GLY A 15 -2.72 -6.09 1.48
CA GLY A 15 -3.96 -6.01 2.25
C GLY A 15 -4.52 -4.61 2.36
N THR A 16 -5.58 -4.48 3.17
CA THR A 16 -6.28 -3.22 3.35
C THR A 16 -5.44 -2.19 4.14
N SER A 17 -5.79 -0.93 4.03
CA SER A 17 -5.25 0.10 4.92
C SER A 17 -5.57 -0.24 6.38
N TYR A 18 -4.73 0.20 7.31
CA TYR A 18 -4.86 -0.07 8.76
C TYR A 18 -4.75 -1.54 9.19
N ALA A 19 -4.45 -2.47 8.29
CA ALA A 19 -4.28 -3.88 8.63
C ALA A 19 -2.95 -4.21 9.33
N GLY A 20 -2.00 -3.27 9.40
CA GLY A 20 -0.72 -3.44 10.09
C GLY A 20 0.44 -3.92 9.21
N LYS A 21 0.31 -3.85 7.88
CA LYS A 21 1.32 -4.31 6.90
C LYS A 21 2.73 -3.79 7.19
N SER A 22 2.93 -2.48 7.25
CA SER A 22 4.24 -1.87 7.46
C SER A 22 4.85 -2.25 8.82
N THR A 23 4.02 -2.48 9.85
CA THR A 23 4.50 -3.00 11.14
C THR A 23 5.04 -4.41 10.98
N MET A 24 4.32 -5.29 10.30
CA MET A 24 4.76 -6.67 10.07
C MET A 24 6.04 -6.74 9.25
N VAL A 25 6.13 -5.94 8.19
CA VAL A 25 7.36 -5.86 7.35
C VAL A 25 8.59 -5.46 8.18
N LYS A 26 8.46 -4.47 9.08
CA LYS A 26 9.53 -4.07 9.99
C LYS A 26 9.93 -5.16 10.97
N GLU A 27 8.96 -5.79 11.61
CA GLU A 27 9.23 -6.82 12.62
C GLU A 27 9.81 -8.10 11.99
N LEU A 28 9.32 -8.49 10.80
CA LEU A 28 9.90 -9.60 10.03
C LEU A 28 11.36 -9.31 9.66
N ALA A 29 11.64 -8.15 9.09
CA ALA A 29 13.00 -7.78 8.70
C ALA A 29 13.94 -7.75 9.89
N LYS A 30 13.51 -7.22 11.03
CA LYS A 30 14.28 -7.19 12.27
C LYS A 30 14.56 -8.60 12.80
N LYS A 31 13.56 -9.49 12.78
CA LYS A 31 13.67 -10.84 13.33
C LYS A 31 14.54 -11.76 12.48
N HIS A 32 14.46 -11.63 11.16
CA HIS A 32 15.13 -12.49 10.19
C HIS A 32 16.41 -11.88 9.58
N ASP A 33 16.94 -10.81 10.16
CA ASP A 33 18.11 -10.05 9.62
C ASP A 33 17.95 -9.71 8.13
N GLY A 34 16.71 -9.35 7.76
CA GLY A 34 16.28 -9.07 6.39
C GLY A 34 16.25 -7.60 6.05
N ILE A 35 15.77 -7.31 4.84
CA ILE A 35 15.56 -5.96 4.33
C ILE A 35 14.06 -5.64 4.42
N ALA A 36 13.71 -4.48 4.98
CA ALA A 36 12.35 -3.97 5.01
C ALA A 36 12.13 -3.00 3.83
N CYS A 37 11.21 -3.34 2.94
CA CYS A 37 10.65 -2.44 1.95
C CYS A 37 9.27 -1.99 2.47
N GLU A 38 9.25 -0.83 3.16
CA GLU A 38 8.06 -0.29 3.80
C GLU A 38 7.11 0.32 2.77
N GLU A 39 5.92 0.71 3.20
CA GLU A 39 4.97 1.47 2.38
C GLU A 39 5.67 2.63 1.66
N ASN A 40 5.43 2.77 0.38
CA ASN A 40 6.05 3.79 -0.49
C ASN A 40 7.59 3.69 -0.66
N TYR A 41 8.20 2.51 -0.45
CA TYR A 41 9.64 2.38 -0.68
C TYR A 41 10.08 2.73 -2.12
N HIS A 42 9.15 2.74 -3.07
CA HIS A 42 9.37 3.19 -4.45
C HIS A 42 9.68 4.68 -4.57
N ASP A 43 9.42 5.49 -3.54
CA ASP A 43 9.85 6.89 -3.48
C ASP A 43 11.39 7.03 -3.47
N ASN A 44 12.10 5.96 -3.11
CA ASN A 44 13.55 5.90 -3.16
C ASN A 44 14.10 5.53 -4.54
N TYR A 45 13.26 5.48 -5.57
CA TYR A 45 13.72 5.23 -6.94
C TYR A 45 14.74 6.31 -7.35
N PRO A 46 15.96 5.92 -7.83
CA PRO A 46 17.08 6.85 -7.96
C PRO A 46 16.92 7.85 -9.10
N GLU A 47 16.07 7.56 -10.07
CA GLU A 47 15.87 8.41 -11.23
C GLU A 47 14.65 9.34 -11.04
N ARG A 48 14.76 10.55 -11.59
CA ARG A 48 13.60 11.45 -11.62
C ARG A 48 12.54 10.89 -12.56
N LEU A 49 11.33 10.68 -12.04
CA LEU A 49 10.22 10.15 -12.82
C LEU A 49 9.78 11.14 -13.91
N ASP A 50 9.62 10.62 -15.13
CA ASP A 50 9.02 11.35 -16.26
C ASP A 50 7.49 11.38 -16.09
N SER A 51 6.90 12.58 -16.11
CA SER A 51 5.45 12.78 -15.98
C SER A 51 4.63 12.19 -17.15
N LYS A 52 5.25 11.87 -18.27
CA LYS A 52 4.56 11.16 -19.36
C LYS A 52 4.45 9.66 -19.11
N GLU A 53 5.43 9.09 -18.42
CA GLU A 53 5.45 7.66 -18.08
C GLU A 53 4.72 7.41 -16.75
N PHE A 54 4.85 8.33 -15.78
CA PHE A 54 4.30 8.23 -14.42
C PHE A 54 3.42 9.45 -14.07
N PRO A 55 2.33 9.67 -14.80
CA PRO A 55 1.49 10.86 -14.59
C PRO A 55 0.82 10.90 -13.21
N CYS A 56 0.47 9.75 -12.62
CA CYS A 56 -0.19 9.70 -11.32
C CYS A 56 0.79 9.96 -10.18
N LEU A 57 1.96 9.33 -10.18
CA LEU A 57 2.97 9.53 -9.13
C LEU A 57 3.61 10.92 -9.18
N THR A 58 3.69 11.52 -10.36
CA THR A 58 4.23 12.88 -10.50
C THR A 58 3.20 13.98 -10.33
N TYR A 59 1.92 13.63 -10.26
CA TYR A 59 0.83 14.60 -10.16
C TYR A 59 0.97 15.55 -8.97
N THR A 60 1.20 15.00 -7.78
CA THR A 60 1.32 15.81 -6.55
C THR A 60 2.59 16.66 -6.53
N ARG A 61 3.67 16.20 -7.19
CA ARG A 61 4.90 16.97 -7.37
C ARG A 61 4.69 18.22 -8.21
N ASP A 62 3.87 18.10 -9.25
CA ASP A 62 3.66 19.13 -10.26
C ASP A 62 2.44 20.01 -9.96
N LEU A 63 1.75 19.79 -8.83
CA LEU A 63 0.63 20.62 -8.35
C LEU A 63 1.08 22.04 -8.00
N VAL A 64 0.32 23.01 -8.50
CA VAL A 64 0.49 24.44 -8.17
C VAL A 64 -0.34 24.79 -6.93
N ASP A 65 -1.55 24.28 -6.83
CA ASP A 65 -2.47 24.48 -5.72
C ASP A 65 -2.99 23.15 -5.19
N TRP A 66 -2.71 22.86 -3.91
CA TRP A 66 -3.16 21.65 -3.26
C TRP A 66 -4.67 21.59 -3.02
N HIS A 67 -5.37 22.73 -3.08
CA HIS A 67 -6.81 22.75 -3.06
C HIS A 67 -7.42 22.01 -4.26
N ASP A 68 -6.76 22.04 -5.42
CA ASP A 68 -7.20 21.26 -6.59
C ASP A 68 -7.17 19.74 -6.31
N PHE A 69 -6.26 19.29 -5.46
CA PHE A 69 -6.20 17.89 -5.05
C PHE A 69 -7.43 17.47 -4.22
N ILE A 70 -7.82 18.27 -3.23
CA ILE A 70 -8.93 17.97 -2.33
C ILE A 70 -10.31 18.22 -2.94
N ARG A 71 -10.38 19.05 -4.01
CA ARG A 71 -11.63 19.36 -4.72
C ARG A 71 -12.02 18.36 -5.79
N ARG A 72 -11.18 17.33 -6.03
CA ARG A 72 -11.53 16.26 -6.96
C ARG A 72 -12.81 15.59 -6.53
N SER A 73 -13.60 15.12 -7.52
CA SER A 73 -14.70 14.23 -7.24
C SER A 73 -14.21 12.90 -6.65
N PRO A 74 -15.04 12.18 -5.91
CA PRO A 74 -14.71 10.84 -5.39
C PRO A 74 -14.18 9.89 -6.47
N GLN A 75 -14.74 9.95 -7.68
CA GLN A 75 -14.32 9.11 -8.79
C GLN A 75 -12.93 9.50 -9.33
N GLU A 76 -12.66 10.80 -9.52
CA GLU A 76 -11.34 11.27 -9.94
C GLU A 76 -10.25 10.91 -8.93
N TYR A 77 -10.58 10.94 -7.63
CA TYR A 77 -9.65 10.53 -6.58
C TYR A 77 -9.38 9.02 -6.66
N LYS A 78 -10.42 8.19 -6.84
CA LYS A 78 -10.27 6.74 -7.05
C LYS A 78 -9.44 6.44 -8.29
N ASP A 79 -9.73 7.06 -9.42
CA ASP A 79 -9.02 6.83 -10.69
C ASP A 79 -7.54 7.18 -10.57
N TRP A 80 -7.21 8.25 -9.84
CA TRP A 80 -5.83 8.61 -9.54
C TRP A 80 -5.13 7.56 -8.67
N ILE A 81 -5.77 7.07 -7.60
CA ILE A 81 -5.21 6.01 -6.73
C ILE A 81 -4.97 4.73 -7.53
N ASP A 82 -5.92 4.33 -8.38
CA ASP A 82 -5.80 3.12 -9.21
C ASP A 82 -4.67 3.27 -10.25
N GLY A 83 -4.50 4.46 -10.79
CA GLY A 83 -3.37 4.81 -11.66
C GLY A 83 -2.04 4.77 -10.91
N ALA A 84 -1.97 5.40 -9.73
CA ALA A 84 -0.78 5.42 -8.90
C ALA A 84 -0.34 4.01 -8.49
N LYS A 85 -1.27 3.12 -8.10
CA LYS A 85 -0.96 1.71 -7.80
C LYS A 85 -0.29 0.99 -8.97
N LYS A 86 -0.78 1.18 -10.20
CA LYS A 86 -0.18 0.58 -11.39
C LYS A 86 1.22 1.12 -11.67
N GLU A 87 1.42 2.40 -11.46
CA GLU A 87 2.73 3.04 -11.62
C GLU A 87 3.70 2.59 -10.51
N CYS A 88 3.25 2.45 -9.25
CA CYS A 88 4.01 1.86 -8.16
C CYS A 88 4.46 0.43 -8.49
N GLU A 89 3.55 -0.43 -8.98
CA GLU A 89 3.91 -1.79 -9.41
C GLU A 89 5.07 -1.78 -10.41
N ILE A 90 5.04 -0.87 -11.39
CA ILE A 90 6.13 -0.76 -12.38
C ILE A 90 7.46 -0.41 -11.71
N LEU A 91 7.48 0.56 -10.79
CA LEU A 91 8.69 0.97 -10.08
C LEU A 91 9.20 -0.12 -9.14
N GLU A 92 8.30 -0.73 -8.38
CA GLU A 92 8.63 -1.80 -7.45
C GLU A 92 9.26 -2.99 -8.18
N LEU A 93 8.72 -3.40 -9.33
CA LEU A 93 9.29 -4.45 -10.18
C LEU A 93 10.66 -4.07 -10.78
N ARG A 94 10.95 -2.78 -10.96
CA ARG A 94 12.28 -2.31 -11.39
C ARG A 94 13.30 -2.35 -10.26
N MET A 95 12.86 -2.11 -9.01
CA MET A 95 13.75 -2.01 -7.83
C MET A 95 14.05 -3.37 -7.19
N LEU A 96 13.07 -4.27 -7.17
CA LEU A 96 13.17 -5.55 -6.48
C LEU A 96 14.38 -6.41 -6.89
N PRO A 97 14.79 -6.51 -8.18
CA PRO A 97 15.96 -7.28 -8.57
C PRO A 97 17.24 -6.85 -7.83
N ASP A 98 17.49 -5.55 -7.73
CA ASP A 98 18.68 -5.02 -7.06
C ASP A 98 18.60 -5.22 -5.54
N ILE A 99 17.41 -5.06 -4.95
CA ILE A 99 17.19 -5.28 -3.52
C ILE A 99 17.40 -6.77 -3.18
N CYS A 100 16.80 -7.67 -3.94
CA CYS A 100 16.87 -9.12 -3.72
C CYS A 100 18.29 -9.69 -3.98
N SER A 101 19.08 -9.03 -4.85
CA SER A 101 20.46 -9.45 -5.15
C SER A 101 21.40 -9.34 -3.95
N GLN A 102 21.02 -8.66 -2.87
CA GLN A 102 21.81 -8.53 -1.65
C GLN A 102 21.88 -9.84 -0.83
N GLY A 103 21.13 -10.88 -1.21
CA GLY A 103 21.22 -12.22 -0.63
C GLY A 103 20.58 -12.36 0.76
N LYS A 104 19.85 -11.34 1.23
CA LYS A 104 19.06 -11.37 2.46
C LYS A 104 17.59 -11.62 2.16
N PRO A 105 16.78 -12.12 3.12
CA PRO A 105 15.34 -12.08 3.03
C PRO A 105 14.83 -10.64 2.84
N VAL A 106 13.90 -10.42 1.93
CA VAL A 106 13.32 -9.10 1.63
C VAL A 106 11.84 -9.14 1.97
N PHE A 107 11.40 -8.28 2.88
CA PHE A 107 10.00 -8.17 3.30
C PHE A 107 9.41 -6.90 2.73
N VAL A 108 8.28 -7.02 2.00
CA VAL A 108 7.78 -5.96 1.12
C VAL A 108 6.32 -5.64 1.43
N ASP A 109 6.05 -4.40 1.87
CA ASP A 109 4.71 -3.81 1.82
C ASP A 109 4.52 -3.26 0.41
N THR A 110 3.68 -3.90 -0.42
CA THR A 110 3.71 -3.72 -1.87
C THR A 110 2.38 -3.30 -2.47
N ASN A 111 2.45 -2.56 -3.59
CA ASN A 111 1.35 -2.26 -4.49
C ASN A 111 1.27 -3.22 -5.69
N ILE A 112 2.16 -4.22 -5.76
CA ILE A 112 2.15 -5.23 -6.84
C ILE A 112 0.84 -6.01 -6.80
N GLY A 113 0.17 -6.10 -7.95
CA GLY A 113 -1.12 -6.76 -8.07
C GLY A 113 -1.05 -8.28 -7.84
N ILE A 114 -2.16 -8.86 -7.38
CA ILE A 114 -2.31 -10.28 -7.03
C ILE A 114 -1.81 -11.20 -8.14
N GLU A 115 -2.22 -10.94 -9.39
CA GLU A 115 -1.86 -11.78 -10.53
C GLU A 115 -0.38 -11.69 -10.92
N THR A 116 0.27 -10.57 -10.61
CA THR A 116 1.72 -10.42 -10.77
C THR A 116 2.45 -11.17 -9.66
N LEU A 117 2.03 -11.02 -8.40
CA LEU A 117 2.62 -11.71 -7.25
C LEU A 117 2.60 -13.24 -7.42
N LYS A 118 1.51 -13.82 -7.93
CA LYS A 118 1.41 -15.26 -8.24
C LYS A 118 2.46 -15.76 -9.25
N LYS A 119 3.03 -14.87 -10.04
CA LYS A 119 4.01 -15.21 -11.09
C LYS A 119 5.45 -15.00 -10.67
N ILE A 120 5.68 -14.08 -9.73
CA ILE A 120 7.04 -13.61 -9.39
C ILE A 120 7.58 -14.20 -8.09
N ALA A 121 6.77 -14.92 -7.31
CA ALA A 121 7.18 -15.51 -6.03
C ALA A 121 6.45 -16.83 -5.75
N PRO A 122 6.97 -17.68 -4.84
CA PRO A 122 6.24 -18.82 -4.32
C PRO A 122 4.92 -18.40 -3.69
N ALA A 123 3.87 -19.23 -3.84
CA ALA A 123 2.53 -18.91 -3.35
C ALA A 123 2.47 -18.64 -1.84
N ASN A 124 3.31 -19.32 -1.06
CA ASN A 124 3.43 -19.11 0.39
C ASN A 124 4.32 -17.93 0.78
N HIS A 125 4.89 -17.18 -0.17
CA HIS A 125 5.65 -15.95 0.11
C HIS A 125 4.78 -14.70 0.08
N THR A 126 3.47 -14.84 -0.02
CA THR A 126 2.53 -13.71 0.04
C THR A 126 1.48 -13.94 1.11
N VAL A 127 1.27 -12.96 1.97
CA VAL A 127 0.23 -12.93 2.99
C VAL A 127 -0.64 -11.68 2.83
N VAL A 128 -1.94 -11.86 3.05
CA VAL A 128 -2.93 -10.78 3.01
C VAL A 128 -3.34 -10.41 4.43
N LEU A 129 -3.19 -9.15 4.80
CA LEU A 129 -3.71 -8.61 6.05
C LEU A 129 -4.98 -7.80 5.78
N LEU A 130 -6.07 -8.16 6.41
CA LEU A 130 -7.36 -7.50 6.25
C LEU A 130 -7.81 -6.78 7.52
N SER A 131 -8.23 -5.54 7.36
CA SER A 131 -8.96 -4.77 8.36
C SER A 131 -10.34 -4.41 7.79
N ASP A 132 -11.35 -4.23 8.65
CA ASP A 132 -12.67 -3.77 8.20
C ASP A 132 -12.51 -2.45 7.42
N PRO A 133 -13.05 -2.35 6.20
CA PRO A 133 -13.00 -1.12 5.39
C PRO A 133 -13.51 0.12 6.13
N LYS A 134 -14.52 -0.04 7.00
CA LYS A 134 -15.07 1.05 7.81
C LYS A 134 -14.05 1.66 8.78
N ILE A 135 -13.13 0.83 9.30
CA ILE A 135 -12.05 1.32 10.16
C ILE A 135 -11.10 2.21 9.36
N SER A 136 -10.74 1.79 8.15
CA SER A 136 -9.86 2.56 7.26
C SER A 136 -10.44 3.94 6.95
N ILE A 137 -11.74 4.02 6.70
CA ILE A 137 -12.43 5.27 6.37
C ILE A 137 -12.57 6.16 7.60
N SER A 138 -13.07 5.61 8.73
CA SER A 138 -13.37 6.39 9.94
C SER A 138 -12.11 6.93 10.62
N ARG A 139 -10.99 6.23 10.52
CA ARG A 139 -9.71 6.58 11.17
C ARG A 139 -8.69 7.21 10.23
N PHE A 140 -9.08 7.60 9.03
CA PHE A 140 -8.13 8.10 8.03
C PHE A 140 -7.31 9.29 8.55
N PHE A 141 -7.95 10.24 9.22
CA PHE A 141 -7.32 11.43 9.78
C PHE A 141 -6.87 11.29 11.24
N ASP A 142 -7.12 10.15 11.90
CA ASP A 142 -6.70 9.93 13.30
C ASP A 142 -5.19 9.65 13.42
N ARG A 143 -4.51 9.34 12.31
CA ARG A 143 -3.07 9.09 12.33
C ARG A 143 -2.29 10.40 12.46
N PRO A 144 -1.20 10.42 13.25
CA PRO A 144 -0.23 11.51 13.27
C PRO A 144 0.67 11.47 12.02
N ASP A 145 0.06 11.27 10.85
CA ASP A 145 0.70 11.24 9.56
C ASP A 145 0.69 12.67 9.00
N PRO A 146 1.88 13.28 8.76
CA PRO A 146 1.97 14.68 8.34
C PRO A 146 1.19 14.98 7.07
N GLU A 147 1.16 14.06 6.10
CA GLU A 147 0.45 14.27 4.84
C GLU A 147 -1.07 14.29 5.05
N LYS A 148 -1.60 13.34 5.84
CA LYS A 148 -3.03 13.28 6.15
C LYS A 148 -3.48 14.47 6.99
N GLN A 149 -2.65 14.91 7.93
CA GLN A 149 -2.92 16.10 8.72
C GLN A 149 -2.86 17.38 7.86
N PHE A 150 -1.99 17.41 6.86
CA PHE A 150 -1.93 18.50 5.89
C PHE A 150 -3.21 18.55 5.04
N LEU A 151 -3.65 17.42 4.48
CA LEU A 151 -4.90 17.35 3.71
C LEU A 151 -6.12 17.74 4.55
N TYR A 152 -6.18 17.30 5.81
CA TYR A 152 -7.26 17.70 6.72
C TYR A 152 -7.30 19.22 6.92
N LYS A 153 -6.14 19.86 7.13
CA LYS A 153 -6.06 21.32 7.27
C LYS A 153 -6.55 22.06 6.03
N LEU A 154 -6.15 21.60 4.85
CA LEU A 154 -6.61 22.19 3.58
C LEU A 154 -8.14 22.10 3.44
N MET A 155 -8.74 20.96 3.79
CA MET A 155 -10.20 20.83 3.77
C MET A 155 -10.89 21.76 4.76
N MET A 156 -10.27 22.01 5.93
CA MET A 156 -10.80 22.97 6.91
C MET A 156 -10.65 24.43 6.48
N GLU A 157 -9.81 24.72 5.49
CA GLU A 157 -9.65 26.07 4.87
C GLU A 157 -10.64 26.32 3.73
N GLU A 158 -11.34 25.27 3.25
CA GLU A 158 -12.36 25.43 2.21
C GLU A 158 -13.57 26.27 2.70
N PRO A 159 -14.27 26.98 1.80
CA PRO A 159 -15.47 27.76 2.16
C PRO A 159 -16.57 26.91 2.81
N GLU A 160 -16.65 25.61 2.46
CA GLU A 160 -17.60 24.64 3.01
C GLU A 160 -16.85 23.37 3.49
N PRO A 161 -16.16 23.44 4.66
CA PRO A 161 -15.28 22.39 5.13
C PRO A 161 -15.97 21.03 5.28
N GLU A 162 -17.21 21.01 5.77
CA GLU A 162 -17.98 19.76 5.94
C GLU A 162 -18.26 19.07 4.59
N LYS A 163 -18.50 19.85 3.53
CA LYS A 163 -18.67 19.28 2.18
C LYS A 163 -17.36 18.75 1.62
N ALA A 164 -16.24 19.43 1.87
CA ALA A 164 -14.94 18.96 1.44
C ALA A 164 -14.57 17.63 2.13
N LEU A 165 -14.79 17.53 3.45
CA LEU A 165 -14.59 16.30 4.21
C LEU A 165 -15.49 15.16 3.70
N GLU A 166 -16.77 15.45 3.46
CA GLU A 166 -17.73 14.46 2.95
C GLU A 166 -17.34 13.96 1.55
N ASN A 167 -16.95 14.87 0.65
CA ASN A 167 -16.47 14.53 -0.68
C ASN A 167 -15.23 13.61 -0.61
N TYR A 168 -14.27 13.93 0.26
CA TYR A 168 -13.07 13.12 0.45
C TYR A 168 -13.40 11.75 1.04
N ARG A 169 -14.33 11.69 2.01
CA ARG A 169 -14.83 10.45 2.62
C ARG A 169 -15.43 9.53 1.57
N GLN A 170 -16.26 10.06 0.67
CA GLN A 170 -16.84 9.29 -0.44
C GLN A 170 -15.76 8.72 -1.37
N GLY A 171 -14.68 9.45 -1.62
CA GLY A 171 -13.52 8.93 -2.34
C GLY A 171 -12.87 7.75 -1.62
N LEU A 172 -12.69 7.85 -0.30
CA LEU A 172 -12.18 6.74 0.52
C LEU A 172 -13.12 5.52 0.50
N GLU A 173 -14.44 5.72 0.50
CA GLU A 173 -15.43 4.65 0.39
C GLU A 173 -15.31 3.89 -0.94
N LEU A 174 -15.06 4.59 -2.04
CA LEU A 174 -14.83 3.96 -3.34
C LEU A 174 -13.51 3.14 -3.37
N ILE A 175 -12.46 3.64 -2.74
CA ILE A 175 -11.16 2.97 -2.68
C ILE A 175 -11.21 1.75 -1.74
N CYS A 176 -11.84 1.90 -0.57
CA CYS A 176 -12.01 0.85 0.43
C CYS A 176 -13.32 0.08 0.23
N SER A 177 -13.72 -0.15 -1.02
CA SER A 177 -14.99 -0.82 -1.34
C SER A 177 -15.00 -2.29 -0.93
N GLN A 178 -16.20 -2.87 -0.80
CA GLN A 178 -16.37 -4.30 -0.56
C GLN A 178 -15.73 -5.13 -1.68
N GLU A 179 -15.82 -4.68 -2.93
CA GLU A 179 -15.19 -5.34 -4.08
C GLU A 179 -13.67 -5.43 -3.92
N SER A 180 -13.00 -4.34 -3.54
CA SER A 180 -11.56 -4.33 -3.28
C SER A 180 -11.19 -5.22 -2.08
N TYR A 181 -12.04 -5.29 -1.07
CA TYR A 181 -11.86 -6.19 0.06
C TYR A 181 -12.00 -7.66 -0.35
N ASP A 182 -13.02 -7.98 -1.13
CA ASP A 182 -13.31 -9.35 -1.60
C ASP A 182 -12.22 -9.83 -2.57
N GLU A 183 -11.66 -8.97 -3.41
CA GLU A 183 -10.52 -9.29 -4.27
C GLU A 183 -9.32 -9.79 -3.44
N LEU A 184 -9.02 -9.14 -2.34
CA LEU A 184 -7.96 -9.55 -1.42
C LEU A 184 -8.33 -10.83 -0.67
N LEU A 185 -9.56 -10.91 -0.15
CA LEU A 185 -10.05 -12.07 0.62
C LEU A 185 -10.03 -13.36 -0.22
N TYR A 186 -10.39 -13.27 -1.49
CA TYR A 186 -10.45 -14.41 -2.42
C TYR A 186 -9.23 -14.50 -3.34
N SER A 187 -8.14 -13.83 -3.01
CA SER A 187 -6.90 -13.81 -3.79
C SER A 187 -6.25 -15.19 -3.98
N GLY A 188 -6.53 -16.12 -3.06
CA GLY A 188 -5.89 -17.44 -3.00
C GLY A 188 -4.62 -17.47 -2.15
N PHE A 189 -4.20 -16.35 -1.57
CA PHE A 189 -3.14 -16.28 -0.57
C PHE A 189 -3.66 -16.55 0.84
N ASN A 190 -2.76 -16.77 1.80
CA ASN A 190 -3.10 -16.85 3.21
C ASN A 190 -3.62 -15.51 3.72
N VAL A 191 -4.78 -15.49 4.37
CA VAL A 191 -5.45 -14.29 4.86
C VAL A 191 -5.43 -14.26 6.38
N ILE A 192 -5.02 -13.13 6.95
CA ILE A 192 -5.06 -12.86 8.38
C ILE A 192 -5.93 -11.62 8.61
N HIS A 193 -7.01 -11.79 9.35
CA HIS A 193 -7.86 -10.67 9.76
C HIS A 193 -7.24 -9.94 10.95
N ARG A 194 -7.26 -8.61 10.89
CA ARG A 194 -6.87 -7.78 12.02
C ARG A 194 -7.76 -8.08 13.22
N ASP A 195 -7.10 -8.19 14.36
CA ASP A 195 -7.72 -8.37 15.65
C ASP A 195 -7.02 -7.39 16.61
N ASP A 196 -7.78 -6.43 17.14
CA ASP A 196 -7.24 -5.38 18.01
C ASP A 196 -6.88 -5.90 19.43
N GLU A 197 -7.32 -7.12 19.79
CA GLU A 197 -6.94 -7.78 21.05
C GLU A 197 -5.61 -8.53 20.91
N ARG A 198 -5.13 -8.76 19.68
CA ARG A 198 -3.91 -9.49 19.39
C ARG A 198 -2.68 -8.57 19.48
N SER A 199 -1.65 -9.03 20.20
CA SER A 199 -0.39 -8.29 20.25
C SER A 199 0.35 -8.33 18.90
N ILE A 200 1.35 -7.45 18.74
CA ILE A 200 2.22 -7.43 17.56
C ILE A 200 2.93 -8.79 17.41
N GLU A 201 3.45 -9.36 18.49
CA GLU A 201 4.15 -10.64 18.48
C GLU A 201 3.23 -11.81 18.08
N GLN A 202 1.98 -11.80 18.55
CA GLN A 202 1.00 -12.81 18.17
C GLN A 202 0.63 -12.69 16.69
N THR A 203 0.48 -11.47 16.17
CA THR A 203 0.23 -11.25 14.74
C THR A 203 1.43 -11.64 13.90
N LEU A 204 2.66 -11.31 14.36
CA LEU A 204 3.89 -11.69 13.69
C LEU A 204 4.02 -13.22 13.55
N ALA A 205 3.72 -13.96 14.61
CA ALA A 205 3.76 -15.43 14.58
C ALA A 205 2.81 -16.03 13.52
N LEU A 206 1.59 -15.46 13.39
CA LEU A 206 0.65 -15.88 12.35
C LEU A 206 1.14 -15.53 10.93
N VAL A 207 1.78 -14.37 10.78
CA VAL A 207 2.36 -13.94 9.49
C VAL A 207 3.53 -14.85 9.11
N GLU A 208 4.41 -15.19 10.05
CA GLU A 208 5.51 -16.15 9.81
C GLU A 208 4.98 -17.53 9.40
N GLU A 209 4.01 -18.06 10.13
CA GLU A 209 3.37 -19.33 9.77
C GLU A 209 2.78 -19.27 8.35
N ALA A 210 2.09 -18.19 8.03
CA ALA A 210 1.48 -17.99 6.70
C ALA A 210 2.51 -17.88 5.58
N LEU A 211 3.70 -17.33 5.88
CA LEU A 211 4.81 -17.18 4.94
C LEU A 211 5.76 -18.40 4.90
N GLY A 212 5.60 -19.36 5.82
CA GLY A 212 6.46 -20.54 5.91
C GLY A 212 7.84 -20.26 6.48
N LEU A 213 7.95 -19.26 7.37
CA LEU A 213 9.18 -18.81 8.05
C LEU A 213 9.36 -19.47 9.41
#